data_ebd0e7483d2bc562f5a57f90f69a49c1
#
_entry.id   ebd0e7483d2bc562f5a57f90f69a49c1
#
_cell.length_a   1.000
_cell.length_b   1.000
_cell.length_c   1.000
_cell.angle_alpha   90.00
_cell.angle_beta   90.00
_cell.angle_gamma   90.00
#
_symmetry.space_group_name_H-M   'P 1'
#
loop_
_entity.id
_entity.type
_entity.pdbx_description
1 polymer ?
#
loop_
_entity_poly.entity_id
_entity_poly.type
_entity_poly.pdbx_seq_one_letter_code
_entity_poly.pdbx_strand_id
1 'polypeptide(L)'
;MSLKPDGSVRTYGTWTGKNSTTGKQINLSGYWYFNFDADGKVIAQGDFFDYGGMMQAVGPKNPVLVTLKVLPGKKQAMIDLLNTPDGLQTTRDYDGSLSLEAFFNDETYTYYIYGDWASYEHYQKYLDWRFNDDESKMAQKVMALCEGGQQGLIPVFPNTDYSSFNKSK
;
A
#
# COMPACT_ATOMS: atom_id res chain seq x y z
N MET A 1 5.93 26.67 36.13
CA MET A 1 5.58 26.95 34.73
C MET A 1 5.09 28.42 34.69
N SER A 2 5.63 29.21 33.80
CA SER A 2 5.11 30.58 33.57
C SER A 2 3.83 30.48 32.77
N LEU A 3 2.75 31.08 33.28
CA LEU A 3 1.47 31.22 32.57
C LEU A 3 1.44 32.44 31.62
N LYS A 4 2.59 33.08 31.41
CA LYS A 4 2.67 34.21 30.49
C LYS A 4 2.66 33.69 29.05
N PRO A 5 1.89 34.36 28.15
CA PRO A 5 1.96 34.05 26.72
C PRO A 5 3.38 34.15 26.20
N ASP A 6 3.81 33.18 25.45
CA ASP A 6 5.17 33.08 24.87
C ASP A 6 5.24 33.56 23.41
N GLY A 7 4.16 34.20 22.92
CA GLY A 7 4.03 34.64 21.53
C GLY A 7 3.76 33.50 20.53
N SER A 8 3.55 32.27 21.01
CA SER A 8 3.23 31.15 20.11
C SER A 8 1.74 30.91 19.98
N VAL A 9 1.33 30.46 18.80
CA VAL A 9 -0.03 29.95 18.53
C VAL A 9 0.05 28.48 18.24
N ARG A 10 -0.83 27.71 18.88
CA ARG A 10 -0.97 26.27 18.67
C ARG A 10 -2.39 25.95 18.27
N THR A 11 -2.52 25.20 17.19
CA THR A 11 -3.83 24.80 16.66
C THR A 11 -3.93 23.28 16.62
N TYR A 12 -4.98 22.78 17.23
CA TYR A 12 -5.37 21.38 17.13
C TYR A 12 -6.65 21.31 16.32
N GLY A 13 -6.70 20.47 15.35
CA GLY A 13 -7.89 20.39 14.50
C GLY A 13 -7.86 19.21 13.54
N THR A 14 -8.94 19.10 12.81
CA THR A 14 -9.10 18.13 11.76
C THR A 14 -9.25 18.86 10.44
N TRP A 15 -8.35 18.55 9.53
CA TRP A 15 -8.43 19.07 8.16
C TRP A 15 -9.19 18.09 7.30
N THR A 16 -10.14 18.59 6.55
CA THR A 16 -10.90 17.81 5.58
C THR A 16 -10.60 18.32 4.19
N GLY A 17 -10.52 17.43 3.25
CA GLY A 17 -10.26 17.75 1.85
C GLY A 17 -10.71 16.65 0.93
N LYS A 18 -10.61 16.89 -0.36
CA LYS A 18 -10.90 15.90 -1.40
C LYS A 18 -9.83 15.99 -2.47
N ASN A 19 -9.24 14.84 -2.82
CA ASN A 19 -8.37 14.76 -3.97
C ASN A 19 -9.21 14.98 -5.24
N SER A 20 -8.88 16.00 -6.03
CA SER A 20 -9.65 16.35 -7.23
C SER A 20 -9.57 15.30 -8.33
N THR A 21 -8.50 14.53 -8.36
CA THR A 21 -8.27 13.50 -9.39
C THR A 21 -8.94 12.18 -9.01
N THR A 22 -8.77 11.72 -7.77
CA THR A 22 -9.27 10.41 -7.33
C THR A 22 -10.65 10.48 -6.67
N GLY A 23 -11.10 11.67 -6.30
CA GLY A 23 -12.36 11.87 -5.56
C GLY A 23 -12.30 11.44 -4.09
N LYS A 24 -11.17 10.92 -3.61
CA LYS A 24 -11.02 10.46 -2.23
C LYS A 24 -11.02 11.61 -1.25
N GLN A 25 -11.68 11.40 -0.12
CA GLN A 25 -11.71 12.36 0.98
C GLN A 25 -10.58 12.07 1.96
N ILE A 26 -10.01 13.14 2.51
CA ILE A 26 -9.14 13.10 3.67
C ILE A 26 -9.86 13.66 4.89
N ASN A 27 -9.54 13.07 6.04
CA ASN A 27 -9.95 13.53 7.34
C ASN A 27 -8.74 13.41 8.26
N LEU A 28 -7.95 14.48 8.35
CA LEU A 28 -6.61 14.48 8.94
C LEU A 28 -6.61 15.28 10.22
N SER A 29 -6.46 14.61 11.36
CA SER A 29 -6.25 15.27 12.65
C SER A 29 -4.77 15.61 12.80
N GLY A 30 -4.49 16.82 13.25
CA GLY A 30 -3.13 17.30 13.39
C GLY A 30 -2.97 18.41 14.41
N TYR A 31 -1.71 18.72 14.62
CA TYR A 31 -1.25 19.80 15.48
C TYR A 31 -0.31 20.68 14.69
N TRP A 32 -0.57 21.99 14.74
CA TRP A 32 0.24 23.01 14.05
C TRP A 32 0.67 24.04 15.08
N TYR A 33 1.88 24.54 14.96
CA TYR A 33 2.36 25.66 15.79
C TYR A 33 3.01 26.73 14.94
N PHE A 34 2.90 27.96 15.43
CA PHE A 34 3.53 29.14 14.87
C PHE A 34 4.15 29.95 15.99
N ASN A 35 5.39 30.36 15.82
CA ASN A 35 6.05 31.32 16.69
C ASN A 35 6.19 32.63 15.95
N PHE A 36 5.97 33.74 16.66
CA PHE A 36 6.00 35.07 16.10
C PHE A 36 7.07 35.91 16.77
N ASP A 37 7.67 36.86 16.03
CA ASP A 37 8.50 37.92 16.58
C ASP A 37 7.65 39.05 17.19
N ALA A 38 8.34 40.08 17.68
CA ALA A 38 7.69 41.25 18.28
C ALA A 38 6.83 42.05 17.28
N ASP A 39 7.11 41.95 15.99
CA ASP A 39 6.39 42.59 14.90
C ASP A 39 5.21 41.76 14.36
N GLY A 40 4.99 40.56 14.95
CA GLY A 40 3.91 39.66 14.56
C GLY A 40 4.23 38.82 13.30
N LYS A 41 5.49 38.75 12.89
CA LYS A 41 5.91 37.89 11.77
C LYS A 41 6.21 36.47 12.25
N VAL A 42 5.86 35.48 11.47
CA VAL A 42 6.19 34.10 11.74
C VAL A 42 7.69 33.89 11.63
N ILE A 43 8.34 33.44 12.72
CA ILE A 43 9.76 33.13 12.78
C ILE A 43 10.03 31.62 12.83
N ALA A 44 9.03 30.82 13.22
CA ALA A 44 9.09 29.36 13.15
C ALA A 44 7.67 28.80 13.02
N GLN A 45 7.56 27.70 12.30
CA GLN A 45 6.32 26.92 12.20
C GLN A 45 6.65 25.44 12.10
N GLY A 46 5.70 24.61 12.47
CA GLY A 46 5.78 23.16 12.28
C GLY A 46 4.43 22.52 12.45
N ASP A 47 4.37 21.27 12.04
CA ASP A 47 3.19 20.46 12.12
C ASP A 47 3.52 19.02 12.53
N PHE A 48 2.50 18.33 13.03
CA PHE A 48 2.53 16.92 13.33
C PHE A 48 1.21 16.31 12.89
N PHE A 49 1.27 15.47 11.90
CA PHE A 49 0.12 14.71 11.43
C PHE A 49 0.58 13.42 10.75
N ASP A 50 -0.33 12.49 10.54
CA ASP A 50 -0.05 11.25 9.84
C ASP A 50 0.04 11.49 8.32
N TYR A 51 1.21 11.91 7.87
CA TYR A 51 1.48 12.12 6.44
C TYR A 51 1.38 10.81 5.64
N GLY A 52 1.87 9.71 6.20
CA GLY A 52 1.81 8.39 5.56
C GLY A 52 0.37 7.94 5.32
N GLY A 53 -0.46 8.00 6.36
CA GLY A 53 -1.89 7.70 6.26
C GLY A 53 -2.63 8.64 5.30
N MET A 54 -2.27 9.92 5.26
CA MET A 54 -2.81 10.86 4.30
C MET A 54 -2.47 10.44 2.86
N MET A 55 -1.22 10.13 2.57
CA MET A 55 -0.79 9.72 1.23
C MET A 55 -1.45 8.41 0.80
N GLN A 56 -1.60 7.44 1.69
CA GLN A 56 -2.34 6.22 1.42
C GLN A 56 -3.82 6.49 1.12
N ALA A 57 -4.45 7.41 1.85
CA ALA A 57 -5.86 7.74 1.67
C ALA A 57 -6.14 8.45 0.35
N VAL A 58 -5.28 9.37 -0.09
CA VAL A 58 -5.54 10.24 -1.26
C VAL A 58 -4.70 9.91 -2.48
N GLY A 59 -3.60 9.20 -2.31
CA GLY A 59 -2.71 8.83 -3.40
C GLY A 59 -3.39 7.97 -4.47
N PRO A 60 -2.86 7.95 -5.68
CA PRO A 60 -3.29 7.00 -6.70
C PRO A 60 -3.04 5.58 -6.18
N LYS A 61 -3.96 4.68 -6.49
CA LYS A 61 -3.79 3.26 -6.28
C LYS A 61 -3.54 2.60 -7.63
N ASN A 62 -2.56 1.73 -7.64
CA ASN A 62 -2.25 0.92 -8.82
C ASN A 62 -2.46 -0.55 -8.42
N PRO A 63 -3.70 -1.03 -8.50
CA PRO A 63 -4.03 -2.37 -8.06
C PRO A 63 -3.45 -3.42 -9.01
N VAL A 64 -2.98 -4.49 -8.41
CA VAL A 64 -2.49 -5.69 -9.09
C VAL A 64 -3.21 -6.89 -8.50
N LEU A 65 -3.74 -7.73 -9.36
CA LEU A 65 -4.27 -9.03 -8.98
C LEU A 65 -3.34 -10.11 -9.55
N VAL A 66 -2.79 -10.93 -8.67
CA VAL A 66 -2.02 -12.12 -9.04
C VAL A 66 -2.87 -13.35 -8.80
N THR A 67 -2.96 -14.23 -9.77
CA THR A 67 -3.66 -15.51 -9.67
C THR A 67 -2.64 -16.65 -9.74
N LEU A 68 -2.72 -17.56 -8.77
CA LEU A 68 -1.84 -18.72 -8.67
C LEU A 68 -2.71 -19.98 -8.66
N LYS A 69 -2.74 -20.69 -9.77
CA LYS A 69 -3.40 -22.00 -9.83
C LYS A 69 -2.54 -23.03 -9.10
N VAL A 70 -2.99 -23.46 -7.93
CA VAL A 70 -2.20 -24.34 -7.06
C VAL A 70 -2.36 -25.80 -7.50
N LEU A 71 -1.28 -26.55 -7.48
CA LEU A 71 -1.30 -27.98 -7.78
C LEU A 71 -2.20 -28.75 -6.81
N PRO A 72 -2.93 -29.76 -7.26
CA PRO A 72 -3.77 -30.59 -6.39
C PRO A 72 -3.01 -31.11 -5.17
N GLY A 73 -3.61 -30.98 -4.00
CA GLY A 73 -3.02 -31.39 -2.71
C GLY A 73 -1.93 -30.46 -2.17
N LYS A 74 -1.61 -29.32 -2.84
CA LYS A 74 -0.56 -28.39 -2.41
C LYS A 74 -1.10 -27.12 -1.71
N LYS A 75 -2.42 -27.02 -1.47
CA LYS A 75 -3.04 -25.87 -0.81
C LYS A 75 -2.34 -25.51 0.50
N GLN A 76 -2.22 -26.48 1.43
CA GLN A 76 -1.64 -26.21 2.74
C GLN A 76 -0.16 -25.79 2.63
N ALA A 77 0.60 -26.47 1.79
CA ALA A 77 2.00 -26.11 1.54
C ALA A 77 2.17 -24.68 0.99
N MET A 78 1.23 -24.23 0.12
CA MET A 78 1.20 -22.86 -0.39
C MET A 78 0.89 -21.87 0.73
N ILE A 79 -0.13 -22.15 1.55
CA ILE A 79 -0.50 -21.29 2.69
C ILE A 79 0.67 -21.18 3.68
N ASP A 80 1.28 -22.31 4.05
CA ASP A 80 2.41 -22.33 4.98
C ASP A 80 3.60 -21.53 4.43
N LEU A 81 3.92 -21.72 3.16
CA LEU A 81 5.01 -21.00 2.49
C LEU A 81 4.79 -19.49 2.47
N LEU A 82 3.59 -19.04 2.08
CA LEU A 82 3.24 -17.62 1.99
C LEU A 82 3.12 -16.94 3.36
N ASN A 83 2.89 -17.70 4.43
CA ASN A 83 2.86 -17.20 5.81
C ASN A 83 4.24 -17.17 6.49
N THR A 84 5.30 -17.63 5.83
CA THR A 84 6.65 -17.41 6.35
C THR A 84 7.02 -15.92 6.35
N PRO A 85 8.00 -15.49 7.14
CA PRO A 85 8.48 -14.09 7.11
C PRO A 85 8.87 -13.64 5.70
N ASP A 86 9.50 -14.52 4.91
CA ASP A 86 9.92 -14.23 3.53
C ASP A 86 8.75 -14.23 2.52
N GLY A 87 7.55 -14.63 2.94
CA GLY A 87 6.36 -14.72 2.10
C GLY A 87 5.65 -13.38 1.88
N LEU A 88 4.36 -13.32 2.21
CA LEU A 88 3.54 -12.13 2.01
C LEU A 88 3.98 -10.95 2.86
N GLN A 89 4.60 -11.19 4.03
CA GLN A 89 5.08 -10.10 4.88
C GLN A 89 6.17 -9.29 4.17
N THR A 90 7.17 -9.94 3.59
CA THR A 90 8.20 -9.25 2.80
C THR A 90 7.61 -8.45 1.63
N THR A 91 6.53 -8.94 1.00
CA THR A 91 5.83 -8.19 -0.05
C THR A 91 5.13 -6.95 0.52
N ARG A 92 4.53 -7.04 1.71
CA ARG A 92 3.90 -5.90 2.38
C ARG A 92 4.91 -4.81 2.75
N ASP A 93 6.10 -5.24 3.17
CA ASP A 93 7.16 -4.35 3.64
C ASP A 93 8.02 -3.78 2.49
N TYR A 94 7.81 -4.27 1.26
CA TYR A 94 8.58 -3.80 0.10
C TYR A 94 8.21 -2.37 -0.29
N ASP A 95 9.20 -1.60 -0.69
CA ASP A 95 9.01 -0.21 -1.08
C ASP A 95 7.95 -0.06 -2.19
N GLY A 96 7.00 0.83 -1.96
CA GLY A 96 5.88 1.07 -2.86
C GLY A 96 4.69 0.13 -2.69
N SER A 97 4.76 -0.90 -1.84
CA SER A 97 3.58 -1.70 -1.46
C SER A 97 2.69 -0.90 -0.51
N LEU A 98 1.43 -0.69 -0.84
CA LEU A 98 0.49 0.10 -0.04
C LEU A 98 -0.50 -0.78 0.72
N SER A 99 -0.92 -1.88 0.13
CA SER A 99 -1.78 -2.88 0.77
C SER A 99 -1.62 -4.22 0.08
N LEU A 100 -1.82 -5.31 0.81
CA LEU A 100 -1.79 -6.66 0.27
C LEU A 100 -2.77 -7.55 1.01
N GLU A 101 -3.68 -8.14 0.25
CA GLU A 101 -4.63 -9.14 0.71
C GLU A 101 -4.48 -10.42 -0.10
N ALA A 102 -4.73 -11.56 0.54
CA ALA A 102 -4.61 -12.85 -0.13
C ALA A 102 -5.70 -13.80 0.35
N PHE A 103 -6.27 -14.57 -0.57
CA PHE A 103 -7.32 -15.53 -0.28
C PHE A 103 -7.28 -16.71 -1.23
N PHE A 104 -7.80 -17.85 -0.78
CA PHE A 104 -7.85 -19.08 -1.56
C PHE A 104 -9.30 -19.42 -1.93
N ASN A 105 -9.53 -19.77 -3.18
CA ASN A 105 -10.81 -20.28 -3.65
C ASN A 105 -10.71 -21.80 -3.78
N ASP A 106 -11.47 -22.53 -2.96
CA ASP A 106 -11.46 -24.01 -2.95
C ASP A 106 -12.10 -24.62 -4.20
N GLU A 107 -13.10 -23.96 -4.81
CA GLU A 107 -13.77 -24.48 -6.00
C GLU A 107 -12.86 -24.44 -7.22
N THR A 108 -12.11 -23.35 -7.39
CA THR A 108 -11.19 -23.16 -8.51
C THR A 108 -9.78 -23.61 -8.20
N TYR A 109 -9.48 -23.95 -6.94
CA TYR A 109 -8.16 -24.31 -6.42
C TYR A 109 -7.10 -23.25 -6.74
N THR A 110 -7.48 -21.98 -6.57
CA THR A 110 -6.70 -20.83 -6.96
C THR A 110 -6.42 -19.91 -5.78
N TYR A 111 -5.17 -19.51 -5.61
CA TYR A 111 -4.75 -18.49 -4.67
C TYR A 111 -4.74 -17.14 -5.37
N TYR A 112 -5.38 -16.16 -4.77
CA TYR A 112 -5.46 -14.78 -5.24
C TYR A 112 -4.67 -13.88 -4.31
N ILE A 113 -3.85 -13.02 -4.88
CA ILE A 113 -3.14 -11.97 -4.14
C ILE A 113 -3.52 -10.65 -4.79
N TYR A 114 -4.20 -9.82 -4.03
CA TYR A 114 -4.59 -8.48 -4.46
C TYR A 114 -3.76 -7.45 -3.70
N GLY A 115 -3.12 -6.55 -4.41
CA GLY A 115 -2.30 -5.51 -3.80
C GLY A 115 -2.47 -4.16 -4.48
N ASP A 116 -2.42 -3.09 -3.70
CA ASP A 116 -2.29 -1.74 -4.21
C ASP A 116 -0.82 -1.29 -4.11
N TRP A 117 -0.32 -0.66 -5.15
CA TRP A 117 1.05 -0.18 -5.25
C TRP A 117 1.11 1.33 -5.48
N ALA A 118 2.18 1.97 -5.02
CA ALA A 118 2.41 3.42 -5.24
C ALA A 118 2.49 3.75 -6.74
N SER A 119 3.09 2.86 -7.53
CA SER A 119 3.05 2.88 -9.00
C SER A 119 3.29 1.48 -9.56
N TYR A 120 2.98 1.27 -10.84
CA TYR A 120 3.36 0.04 -11.53
C TYR A 120 4.87 -0.14 -11.65
N GLU A 121 5.64 0.94 -11.65
CA GLU A 121 7.09 0.87 -11.63
C GLU A 121 7.62 0.25 -10.33
N HIS A 122 7.04 0.59 -9.16
CA HIS A 122 7.38 -0.06 -7.89
C HIS A 122 7.07 -1.55 -7.94
N TYR A 123 5.91 -1.93 -8.48
CA TYR A 123 5.57 -3.33 -8.64
C TYR A 123 6.55 -4.08 -9.58
N GLN A 124 6.97 -3.48 -10.70
CA GLN A 124 7.96 -4.08 -11.60
C GLN A 124 9.30 -4.28 -10.90
N LYS A 125 9.79 -3.27 -10.16
CA LYS A 125 11.01 -3.39 -9.35
C LYS A 125 10.91 -4.50 -8.32
N TYR A 126 9.75 -4.64 -7.67
CA TYR A 126 9.48 -5.74 -6.75
C TYR A 126 9.57 -7.10 -7.46
N LEU A 127 8.95 -7.26 -8.63
CA LEU A 127 9.01 -8.50 -9.39
C LEU A 127 10.44 -8.85 -9.80
N ASP A 128 11.17 -7.87 -10.34
CA ASP A 128 12.56 -8.05 -10.76
C ASP A 128 13.41 -8.54 -9.58
N TRP A 129 13.30 -7.87 -8.44
CA TRP A 129 13.97 -8.27 -7.22
C TRP A 129 13.54 -9.67 -6.76
N ARG A 130 12.23 -9.96 -6.71
CA ARG A 130 11.66 -11.20 -6.20
C ARG A 130 12.09 -12.42 -7.03
N PHE A 131 12.26 -12.25 -8.33
CA PHE A 131 12.68 -13.32 -9.22
C PHE A 131 14.20 -13.48 -9.33
N ASN A 132 14.97 -12.41 -9.22
CA ASN A 132 16.39 -12.42 -9.51
C ASN A 132 17.26 -12.35 -8.25
N ASP A 133 16.94 -11.46 -7.30
CA ASP A 133 17.82 -11.06 -6.21
C ASP A 133 17.33 -11.55 -4.82
N ASP A 134 16.09 -12.01 -4.70
CA ASP A 134 15.56 -12.53 -3.44
C ASP A 134 16.29 -13.81 -3.01
N GLU A 135 17.10 -13.68 -1.95
CA GLU A 135 17.89 -14.80 -1.41
C GLU A 135 17.02 -15.95 -0.91
N SER A 136 15.78 -15.67 -0.46
CA SER A 136 14.85 -16.70 0.00
C SER A 136 14.35 -17.60 -1.13
N LYS A 137 14.51 -17.19 -2.39
CA LYS A 137 13.98 -17.86 -3.58
C LYS A 137 12.48 -18.11 -3.52
N MET A 138 11.73 -17.16 -2.91
CA MET A 138 10.31 -17.33 -2.68
C MET A 138 9.52 -17.50 -3.97
N ALA A 139 9.83 -16.72 -5.01
CA ALA A 139 9.16 -16.86 -6.31
C ALA A 139 9.29 -18.30 -6.86
N GLN A 140 10.48 -18.87 -6.85
CA GLN A 140 10.73 -20.22 -7.33
C GLN A 140 10.00 -21.29 -6.50
N LYS A 141 9.97 -21.11 -5.16
CA LYS A 141 9.24 -22.01 -4.26
C LYS A 141 7.74 -21.97 -4.51
N VAL A 142 7.17 -20.77 -4.70
CA VAL A 142 5.75 -20.58 -5.04
C VAL A 142 5.45 -21.21 -6.39
N MET A 143 6.26 -20.96 -7.41
CA MET A 143 6.07 -21.51 -8.75
C MET A 143 6.11 -23.04 -8.75
N ALA A 144 6.94 -23.67 -7.90
CA ALA A 144 6.98 -25.13 -7.78
C ALA A 144 5.67 -25.74 -7.23
N LEU A 145 4.82 -24.93 -6.59
CA LEU A 145 3.51 -25.34 -6.08
C LEU A 145 2.36 -25.01 -7.04
N CYS A 146 2.63 -24.36 -8.18
CA CYS A 146 1.64 -23.89 -9.13
C CYS A 146 1.60 -24.73 -10.42
N GLU A 147 0.40 -24.85 -11.01
CA GLU A 147 0.25 -25.38 -12.36
C GLU A 147 0.93 -24.45 -13.36
N GLY A 148 1.71 -25.01 -14.28
CA GLY A 148 2.44 -24.23 -15.30
C GLY A 148 3.68 -23.51 -14.78
N GLY A 149 4.01 -23.63 -13.50
CA GLY A 149 5.21 -22.98 -12.91
C GLY A 149 5.20 -21.47 -13.16
N GLN A 150 6.33 -20.91 -13.63
CA GLN A 150 6.46 -19.48 -13.91
C GLN A 150 5.50 -18.97 -14.99
N GLN A 151 5.11 -19.80 -15.95
CA GLN A 151 4.16 -19.45 -17.00
C GLN A 151 2.72 -19.36 -16.49
N GLY A 152 2.43 -19.95 -15.34
CA GLY A 152 1.11 -19.88 -14.69
C GLY A 152 0.88 -18.59 -13.89
N LEU A 153 1.89 -17.73 -13.74
CA LEU A 153 1.78 -16.45 -13.04
C LEU A 153 1.37 -15.38 -14.05
N ILE A 154 0.11 -15.01 -14.02
CA ILE A 154 -0.42 -13.94 -14.88
C ILE A 154 -0.85 -12.79 -13.97
N PRO A 155 -0.03 -11.74 -13.82
CA PRO A 155 -0.47 -10.53 -13.14
C PRO A 155 -1.52 -9.82 -14.02
N VAL A 156 -2.64 -9.48 -13.42
CA VAL A 156 -3.69 -8.70 -14.07
C VAL A 156 -3.56 -7.26 -13.60
N PHE A 157 -3.24 -6.39 -14.53
CA PHE A 157 -3.29 -4.94 -14.32
C PHE A 157 -4.66 -4.46 -14.78
N PRO A 158 -5.46 -3.85 -13.92
CA PRO A 158 -6.70 -3.25 -14.38
C PRO A 158 -6.38 -2.13 -15.37
N ASN A 159 -7.22 -2.01 -16.38
CA ASN A 159 -7.12 -0.89 -17.32
C ASN A 159 -7.18 0.43 -16.54
N THR A 160 -6.29 1.37 -16.82
CA THR A 160 -6.16 2.65 -16.10
C THR A 160 -7.38 3.57 -16.20
N ASP A 161 -8.33 3.27 -17.06
CA ASP A 161 -9.61 3.95 -17.12
C ASP A 161 -10.64 3.34 -16.16
N TYR A 162 -10.50 3.71 -14.88
CA TYR A 162 -11.47 3.34 -13.83
C TYR A 162 -12.82 4.06 -13.92
N SER A 163 -13.00 4.98 -14.84
CA SER A 163 -14.21 5.79 -14.93
C SER A 163 -15.46 4.94 -15.21
N SER A 164 -15.28 3.78 -15.83
CA SER A 164 -16.38 2.86 -16.11
C SER A 164 -16.79 1.97 -14.92
N PHE A 165 -15.92 1.79 -13.92
CA PHE A 165 -16.16 0.89 -12.79
C PHE A 165 -16.57 1.61 -11.50
N ASN A 166 -16.30 2.89 -11.37
CA ASN A 166 -16.60 3.71 -10.21
C ASN A 166 -17.84 4.59 -10.39
N LYS A 167 -18.86 4.10 -11.06
CA LYS A 167 -20.18 4.73 -10.97
C LYS A 167 -20.73 4.44 -9.59
N SER A 168 -20.47 5.33 -8.64
CA SER A 168 -21.25 5.40 -7.41
C SER A 168 -22.73 5.47 -7.78
N LYS A 169 -23.52 4.55 -7.23
CA LYS A 169 -24.98 4.67 -7.22
C LYS A 169 -25.39 5.85 -6.36
#